data_b333fec4757998523cb50ef4fa6f9396
#
_entry.id   b333fec4757998523cb50ef4fa6f9396
#
_cell.length_a   1.000
_cell.length_b   1.000
_cell.length_c   1.000
_cell.angle_alpha   90.00
_cell.angle_beta   90.00
_cell.angle_gamma   90.00
#
_symmetry.space_group_name_H-M   'P 1'
#
loop_
_entity.id
_entity.type
_entity.pdbx_description
1 polymer ?
#
loop_
_entity_poly.entity_id
_entity_poly.type
_entity_poly.pdbx_seq_one_letter_code
_entity_poly.pdbx_strand_id
1 'polypeptide(L)'
;MLVNLQTVLKMAEDGGFCIPAFNVYNMETVIGVLHAAEETKAPIIMQIYPRLMKEETGYFLSPVVLAAAARASVPVCFHLDHGPSELETTRSLRYGATGIMLDGSTLPFEENIELTRRVVETCSYLNVGVEGELGHVGTTADADMDEFTTPEDAKRFVEETGVSCLAVAVGTAHGRYSKPPKLDIDRICALRKATNNTALVLHGGSGVPDEEIRKAVAAGIRKMNFATDICYAFLDTCLEELQKPNRAVAVDNFMKKPIEAVKEFCISRIKLVGADGKA
;
A
#
# COMPACT_ATOMS: atom_id res chain seq x y z
N MET A 1 -17.27 -1.99 -1.96
CA MET A 1 -17.75 -2.35 -0.57
C MET A 1 -16.58 -2.17 0.40
N LEU A 2 -16.77 -1.35 1.46
CA LEU A 2 -15.71 -1.13 2.46
C LEU A 2 -15.49 -2.41 3.28
N VAL A 3 -14.23 -2.85 3.38
CA VAL A 3 -13.82 -4.03 4.16
C VAL A 3 -12.56 -3.71 4.99
N ASN A 4 -12.23 -4.56 5.97
CA ASN A 4 -11.00 -4.41 6.74
C ASN A 4 -9.79 -5.07 6.05
N LEU A 5 -8.59 -4.75 6.56
CA LEU A 5 -7.33 -5.26 6.02
C LEU A 5 -7.27 -6.79 6.02
N GLN A 6 -7.71 -7.43 7.12
CA GLN A 6 -7.68 -8.89 7.24
C GLN A 6 -8.51 -9.57 6.15
N THR A 7 -9.64 -8.97 5.75
CA THR A 7 -10.51 -9.51 4.69
C THR A 7 -9.78 -9.58 3.36
N VAL A 8 -9.15 -8.47 2.93
CA VAL A 8 -8.44 -8.46 1.65
C VAL A 8 -7.18 -9.33 1.68
N LEU A 9 -6.47 -9.38 2.80
CA LEU A 9 -5.31 -10.27 2.97
C LEU A 9 -5.72 -11.74 2.88
N LYS A 10 -6.84 -12.11 3.51
CA LYS A 10 -7.37 -13.48 3.41
C LYS A 10 -7.73 -13.85 1.97
N MET A 11 -8.33 -12.93 1.21
CA MET A 11 -8.62 -13.15 -0.22
C MET A 11 -7.32 -13.40 -1.01
N ALA A 12 -6.27 -12.62 -0.73
CA ALA A 12 -4.96 -12.82 -1.36
C ALA A 12 -4.33 -14.17 -1.03
N GLU A 13 -4.43 -14.61 0.22
CA GLU A 13 -3.94 -15.91 0.65
C GLU A 13 -4.68 -17.04 -0.02
N ASP A 14 -6.01 -17.04 0.07
CA ASP A 14 -6.85 -18.09 -0.47
C ASP A 14 -6.74 -18.18 -2.01
N GLY A 15 -6.53 -17.03 -2.67
CA GLY A 15 -6.45 -16.93 -4.13
C GLY A 15 -5.04 -17.01 -4.72
N GLY A 16 -3.98 -16.97 -3.88
CA GLY A 16 -2.58 -17.02 -4.32
C GLY A 16 -2.14 -15.79 -5.14
N PHE A 17 -2.72 -14.62 -4.89
CA PHE A 17 -2.40 -13.36 -5.55
C PHE A 17 -1.92 -12.30 -4.55
N CYS A 18 -1.61 -11.09 -5.02
CA CYS A 18 -1.23 -9.99 -4.15
C CYS A 18 -2.24 -8.85 -4.27
N ILE A 19 -2.66 -8.24 -3.13
CA ILE A 19 -3.52 -7.06 -3.11
C ILE A 19 -2.70 -5.84 -3.49
N PRO A 20 -3.06 -5.11 -4.56
CA PRO A 20 -2.43 -3.83 -4.84
C PRO A 20 -2.94 -2.76 -3.88
N ALA A 21 -2.01 -2.04 -3.24
CA ALA A 21 -2.29 -0.92 -2.37
C ALA A 21 -1.86 0.37 -3.06
N PHE A 22 -2.83 1.23 -3.34
CA PHE A 22 -2.65 2.45 -4.10
C PHE A 22 -2.74 3.67 -3.20
N ASN A 23 -1.68 4.50 -3.18
CA ASN A 23 -1.72 5.79 -2.50
C ASN A 23 -2.60 6.76 -3.27
N VAL A 24 -3.51 7.42 -2.54
CA VAL A 24 -4.40 8.45 -3.10
C VAL A 24 -4.11 9.82 -2.48
N TYR A 25 -4.23 10.87 -3.27
CA TYR A 25 -3.75 12.21 -2.92
C TYR A 25 -4.83 13.28 -3.04
N ASN A 26 -5.84 13.05 -3.88
CA ASN A 26 -6.96 13.94 -4.15
C ASN A 26 -8.16 13.13 -4.66
N MET A 27 -9.30 13.78 -4.87
CA MET A 27 -10.52 13.12 -5.35
C MET A 27 -10.30 12.41 -6.69
N GLU A 28 -9.55 13.00 -7.60
CA GLU A 28 -9.31 12.48 -8.94
C GLU A 28 -8.52 11.16 -8.91
N THR A 29 -7.51 11.07 -8.05
CA THR A 29 -6.76 9.81 -7.85
C THR A 29 -7.64 8.73 -7.23
N VAL A 30 -8.54 9.07 -6.29
CA VAL A 30 -9.52 8.13 -5.74
C VAL A 30 -10.45 7.60 -6.82
N ILE A 31 -10.95 8.47 -7.70
CA ILE A 31 -11.84 8.09 -8.83
C ILE A 31 -11.10 7.15 -9.78
N GLY A 32 -9.87 7.48 -10.18
CA GLY A 32 -9.07 6.66 -11.09
C GLY A 32 -8.81 5.26 -10.53
N VAL A 33 -8.41 5.17 -9.26
CA VAL A 33 -8.18 3.89 -8.54
C VAL A 33 -9.48 3.08 -8.43
N LEU A 34 -10.61 3.73 -8.08
CA LEU A 34 -11.90 3.05 -8.00
C LEU A 34 -12.34 2.48 -9.35
N HIS A 35 -12.25 3.28 -10.42
CA HIS A 35 -12.63 2.84 -11.77
C HIS A 35 -11.77 1.64 -12.23
N ALA A 36 -10.48 1.63 -11.91
CA ALA A 36 -9.60 0.50 -12.20
C ALA A 36 -10.06 -0.78 -11.49
N ALA A 37 -10.36 -0.68 -10.19
CA ALA A 37 -10.82 -1.81 -9.39
C ALA A 37 -12.17 -2.37 -9.88
N GLU A 38 -13.13 -1.49 -10.20
CA GLU A 38 -14.43 -1.87 -10.72
C GLU A 38 -14.32 -2.56 -12.09
N GLU A 39 -13.53 -1.99 -13.02
CA GLU A 39 -13.34 -2.54 -14.37
C GLU A 39 -12.68 -3.92 -14.34
N THR A 40 -11.69 -4.09 -13.47
CA THR A 40 -10.94 -5.35 -13.32
C THR A 40 -11.60 -6.33 -12.35
N LYS A 41 -12.67 -5.94 -11.65
CA LYS A 41 -13.30 -6.73 -10.58
C LYS A 41 -12.28 -7.23 -9.57
N ALA A 42 -11.46 -6.31 -9.06
CA ALA A 42 -10.35 -6.61 -8.18
C ALA A 42 -10.56 -6.05 -6.77
N PRO A 43 -10.21 -6.81 -5.71
CA PRO A 43 -10.07 -6.24 -4.38
C PRO A 43 -8.84 -5.35 -4.33
N ILE A 44 -8.93 -4.20 -3.65
CA ILE A 44 -7.84 -3.23 -3.55
C ILE A 44 -7.71 -2.65 -2.14
N ILE A 45 -6.57 -2.02 -1.89
CA ILE A 45 -6.36 -1.11 -0.78
C ILE A 45 -6.20 0.31 -1.34
N MET A 46 -6.96 1.28 -0.82
CA MET A 46 -6.69 2.71 -0.97
C MET A 46 -6.01 3.20 0.29
N GLN A 47 -4.86 3.82 0.17
CA GLN A 47 -4.09 4.25 1.34
C GLN A 47 -3.70 5.71 1.28
N ILE A 48 -3.62 6.34 2.48
CA ILE A 48 -3.24 7.73 2.66
C ILE A 48 -1.97 7.78 3.50
N TYR A 49 -0.99 8.54 3.02
CA TYR A 49 0.30 8.73 3.67
C TYR A 49 0.19 9.71 4.86
N PRO A 50 0.98 9.57 5.96
CA PRO A 50 0.85 10.36 7.19
C PRO A 50 0.95 11.86 6.99
N ARG A 51 1.77 12.31 6.04
CA ARG A 51 1.89 13.74 5.71
C ARG A 51 0.53 14.36 5.38
N LEU A 52 -0.30 13.65 4.59
CA LEU A 52 -1.64 14.12 4.27
C LEU A 52 -2.59 13.97 5.46
N MET A 53 -2.43 12.91 6.27
CA MET A 53 -3.25 12.67 7.45
C MET A 53 -3.08 13.73 8.55
N LYS A 54 -1.90 14.32 8.68
CA LYS A 54 -1.61 15.39 9.65
C LYS A 54 -2.22 16.73 9.26
N GLU A 55 -2.40 16.95 7.95
CA GLU A 55 -2.90 18.19 7.38
C GLU A 55 -4.42 18.15 7.17
N GLU A 56 -5.00 19.28 6.80
CA GLU A 56 -6.40 19.42 6.43
C GLU A 56 -6.80 18.49 5.27
N THR A 57 -5.85 18.16 4.40
CA THR A 57 -6.06 17.22 3.30
C THR A 57 -6.60 15.87 3.77
N GLY A 58 -6.05 15.29 4.83
CA GLY A 58 -6.52 14.01 5.36
C GLY A 58 -7.96 14.06 5.87
N TYR A 59 -8.34 15.18 6.49
CA TYR A 59 -9.70 15.42 6.96
C TYR A 59 -10.72 15.42 5.79
N PHE A 60 -10.40 16.08 4.67
CA PHE A 60 -11.29 16.14 3.51
C PHE A 60 -11.19 14.91 2.60
N LEU A 61 -10.01 14.32 2.45
CA LEU A 61 -9.78 13.18 1.56
C LEU A 61 -10.37 11.87 2.12
N SER A 62 -10.30 11.66 3.43
CA SER A 62 -10.80 10.43 4.05
C SER A 62 -12.29 10.18 3.79
N PRO A 63 -13.21 11.17 3.92
CA PRO A 63 -14.60 11.00 3.51
C PRO A 63 -14.79 10.65 2.03
N VAL A 64 -13.92 11.16 1.14
CA VAL A 64 -13.96 10.82 -0.29
C VAL A 64 -13.62 9.35 -0.50
N VAL A 65 -12.56 8.86 0.17
CA VAL A 65 -12.19 7.43 0.13
C VAL A 65 -13.29 6.54 0.69
N LEU A 66 -13.89 6.93 1.83
CA LEU A 66 -15.00 6.18 2.43
C LEU A 66 -16.24 6.14 1.51
N ALA A 67 -16.60 7.27 0.89
CA ALA A 67 -17.72 7.33 -0.05
C ALA A 67 -17.46 6.46 -1.29
N ALA A 68 -16.25 6.48 -1.81
CA ALA A 68 -15.82 5.62 -2.92
C ALA A 68 -15.91 4.14 -2.53
N ALA A 69 -15.34 3.76 -1.40
CA ALA A 69 -15.36 2.38 -0.90
C ALA A 69 -16.79 1.89 -0.59
N ALA A 70 -17.64 2.73 0.00
CA ALA A 70 -19.04 2.37 0.27
C ALA A 70 -19.84 2.12 -1.01
N ARG A 71 -19.57 2.88 -2.08
CA ARG A 71 -20.21 2.73 -3.39
C ARG A 71 -19.67 1.54 -4.18
N ALA A 72 -18.42 1.14 -3.95
CA ALA A 72 -17.73 0.10 -4.72
C ALA A 72 -18.51 -1.22 -4.73
N SER A 73 -18.57 -1.90 -5.88
CA SER A 73 -19.05 -3.27 -6.03
C SER A 73 -17.99 -4.31 -5.63
N VAL A 74 -16.73 -3.87 -5.57
CA VAL A 74 -15.55 -4.68 -5.20
C VAL A 74 -15.11 -4.38 -3.77
N PRO A 75 -14.37 -5.30 -3.10
CA PRO A 75 -13.78 -5.05 -1.78
C PRO A 75 -12.72 -3.94 -1.83
N VAL A 76 -12.85 -2.94 -0.95
CA VAL A 76 -11.91 -1.82 -0.80
C VAL A 76 -11.57 -1.65 0.68
N CYS A 77 -10.30 -1.75 1.02
CA CYS A 77 -9.80 -1.41 2.35
C CYS A 77 -9.27 0.03 2.34
N PHE A 78 -9.66 0.85 3.32
CA PHE A 78 -9.06 2.16 3.56
C PHE A 78 -7.94 2.03 4.59
N HIS A 79 -6.71 2.39 4.22
CA HIS A 79 -5.50 2.08 4.98
C HIS A 79 -4.66 3.33 5.27
N LEU A 80 -4.08 3.42 6.48
CA LEU A 80 -2.99 4.33 6.80
C LEU A 80 -1.68 3.70 6.34
N ASP A 81 -0.91 4.40 5.50
CA ASP A 81 0.41 4.02 5.03
C ASP A 81 1.49 4.68 5.91
N HIS A 82 2.48 3.92 6.38
CA HIS A 82 3.60 4.41 7.21
C HIS A 82 3.23 5.31 8.40
N GLY A 83 2.30 4.89 9.24
CA GLY A 83 1.92 5.62 10.47
C GLY A 83 3.09 5.68 11.46
N PRO A 84 3.65 6.87 11.78
CA PRO A 84 4.88 6.98 12.57
C PRO A 84 4.63 6.93 14.09
N SER A 85 3.39 6.87 14.54
CA SER A 85 3.06 6.91 15.96
C SER A 85 1.61 6.51 16.26
N GLU A 86 1.31 6.24 17.53
CA GLU A 86 -0.05 5.99 18.02
C GLU A 86 -1.01 7.17 17.75
N LEU A 87 -0.49 8.40 17.69
CA LEU A 87 -1.31 9.58 17.39
C LEU A 87 -1.85 9.52 15.96
N GLU A 88 -1.00 9.21 14.98
CA GLU A 88 -1.42 9.12 13.57
C GLU A 88 -2.31 7.89 13.35
N THR A 89 -2.05 6.77 14.01
CA THR A 89 -2.94 5.60 13.94
C THR A 89 -4.32 5.93 14.51
N THR A 90 -4.38 6.57 15.69
CA THR A 90 -5.65 7.00 16.30
C THR A 90 -6.40 8.00 15.43
N ARG A 91 -5.69 8.97 14.82
CA ARG A 91 -6.29 9.94 13.89
C ARG A 91 -6.90 9.23 12.69
N SER A 92 -6.18 8.29 12.09
CA SER A 92 -6.65 7.53 10.94
C SER A 92 -7.85 6.65 11.26
N LEU A 93 -7.88 6.02 12.43
CA LEU A 93 -9.06 5.30 12.93
C LEU A 93 -10.28 6.22 13.05
N ARG A 94 -10.11 7.43 13.58
CA ARG A 94 -11.20 8.44 13.66
C ARG A 94 -11.66 8.91 12.29
N TYR A 95 -10.82 8.86 11.28
CA TYR A 95 -11.18 9.17 9.89
C TYR A 95 -11.76 7.96 9.14
N GLY A 96 -11.92 6.82 9.81
CA GLY A 96 -12.58 5.64 9.28
C GLY A 96 -11.68 4.64 8.56
N ALA A 97 -10.37 4.69 8.79
CA ALA A 97 -9.45 3.68 8.27
C ALA A 97 -9.81 2.28 8.79
N THR A 98 -9.80 1.30 7.89
CA THR A 98 -10.12 -0.11 8.15
C THR A 98 -8.89 -1.02 8.09
N GLY A 99 -7.73 -0.42 7.90
CA GLY A 99 -6.39 -1.00 8.02
C GLY A 99 -5.41 0.08 8.46
N ILE A 100 -4.43 -0.30 9.26
CA ILE A 100 -3.43 0.61 9.82
C ILE A 100 -2.05 0.02 9.60
N MET A 101 -1.10 0.81 9.13
CA MET A 101 0.30 0.49 9.28
C MET A 101 0.91 1.32 10.41
N LEU A 102 1.62 0.67 11.31
CA LEU A 102 2.57 1.31 12.20
C LEU A 102 3.98 1.04 11.68
N ASP A 103 4.70 2.11 11.39
CA ASP A 103 6.09 2.06 10.96
C ASP A 103 7.01 2.43 12.11
N GLY A 104 7.49 1.41 12.81
CA GLY A 104 8.52 1.50 13.85
C GLY A 104 9.89 1.04 13.38
N SER A 105 10.11 0.86 12.05
CA SER A 105 11.33 0.28 11.48
C SER A 105 12.62 1.04 11.80
N THR A 106 12.52 2.32 12.12
CA THR A 106 13.65 3.17 12.55
C THR A 106 13.95 3.10 14.05
N LEU A 107 13.10 2.44 14.84
CA LEU A 107 13.29 2.26 16.27
C LEU A 107 14.16 1.02 16.55
N PRO A 108 14.79 0.93 17.73
CA PRO A 108 15.35 -0.33 18.20
C PRO A 108 14.29 -1.44 18.18
N PHE A 109 14.71 -2.65 17.87
CA PHE A 109 13.82 -3.79 17.65
C PHE A 109 12.78 -4.01 18.78
N GLU A 110 13.22 -3.95 20.03
CA GLU A 110 12.34 -4.12 21.20
C GLU A 110 11.31 -2.98 21.33
N GLU A 111 11.71 -1.76 21.00
CA GLU A 111 10.81 -0.59 21.02
C GLU A 111 9.78 -0.67 19.89
N ASN A 112 10.19 -1.16 18.70
CA ASN A 112 9.27 -1.42 17.58
C ASN A 112 8.23 -2.47 17.97
N ILE A 113 8.64 -3.60 18.57
CA ILE A 113 7.72 -4.63 19.07
C ILE A 113 6.71 -4.03 20.05
N GLU A 114 7.20 -3.34 21.08
CA GLU A 114 6.35 -2.80 22.14
C GLU A 114 5.33 -1.78 21.59
N LEU A 115 5.78 -0.87 20.73
CA LEU A 115 4.91 0.12 20.10
C LEU A 115 3.87 -0.55 19.17
N THR A 116 4.31 -1.48 18.34
CA THR A 116 3.42 -2.19 17.41
C THR A 116 2.39 -3.02 18.16
N ARG A 117 2.79 -3.71 19.23
CA ARG A 117 1.88 -4.50 20.07
C ARG A 117 0.76 -3.64 20.67
N ARG A 118 1.06 -2.44 21.20
CA ARG A 118 0.04 -1.51 21.71
C ARG A 118 -0.94 -1.06 20.64
N VAL A 119 -0.46 -0.80 19.43
CA VAL A 119 -1.34 -0.42 18.31
C VAL A 119 -2.21 -1.60 17.89
N VAL A 120 -1.66 -2.82 17.82
CA VAL A 120 -2.42 -4.05 17.53
C VAL A 120 -3.50 -4.26 18.58
N GLU A 121 -3.20 -4.13 19.86
CA GLU A 121 -4.18 -4.24 20.94
C GLU A 121 -5.32 -3.23 20.76
N THR A 122 -5.00 -1.95 20.52
CA THR A 122 -6.00 -0.89 20.30
C THR A 122 -6.87 -1.19 19.07
N CYS A 123 -6.27 -1.58 17.96
CA CYS A 123 -6.97 -1.87 16.71
C CYS A 123 -7.83 -3.12 16.79
N SER A 124 -7.47 -4.10 17.64
CA SER A 124 -8.21 -5.35 17.81
C SER A 124 -9.64 -5.12 18.31
N TYR A 125 -9.85 -4.15 19.21
CA TYR A 125 -11.18 -3.76 19.71
C TYR A 125 -12.09 -3.21 18.62
N LEU A 126 -11.51 -2.71 17.52
CA LEU A 126 -12.22 -2.13 16.39
C LEU A 126 -12.30 -3.07 15.18
N ASN A 127 -11.75 -4.28 15.30
CA ASN A 127 -11.61 -5.23 14.20
C ASN A 127 -10.85 -4.65 12.99
N VAL A 128 -9.80 -3.86 13.26
CA VAL A 128 -8.91 -3.26 12.27
C VAL A 128 -7.58 -3.98 12.29
N GLY A 129 -7.13 -4.46 11.11
CA GLY A 129 -5.85 -5.13 10.97
C GLY A 129 -4.69 -4.14 11.03
N VAL A 130 -3.56 -4.60 11.56
CA VAL A 130 -2.33 -3.82 11.65
C VAL A 130 -1.25 -4.46 10.80
N GLU A 131 -0.57 -3.62 10.02
CA GLU A 131 0.68 -3.89 9.33
C GLU A 131 1.84 -3.36 10.17
N GLY A 132 2.87 -4.17 10.37
CA GLY A 132 4.14 -3.73 10.96
C GLY A 132 5.25 -3.72 9.91
N GLU A 133 6.41 -3.14 10.23
CA GLU A 133 7.59 -3.14 9.35
C GLU A 133 8.85 -3.56 10.10
N LEU A 134 9.64 -4.40 9.45
CA LEU A 134 10.98 -4.81 9.87
C LEU A 134 12.02 -4.68 8.75
N GLY A 135 13.17 -4.14 9.12
CA GLY A 135 14.15 -3.68 8.17
C GLY A 135 13.64 -2.38 7.54
N HIS A 136 14.41 -1.32 7.62
CA HIS A 136 13.95 -0.03 7.10
C HIS A 136 13.96 -0.06 5.56
N VAL A 137 12.78 0.15 4.95
CA VAL A 137 12.68 0.39 3.51
C VAL A 137 12.94 1.88 3.29
N GLY A 138 14.21 2.24 3.12
CA GLY A 138 14.67 3.61 2.90
C GLY A 138 14.21 4.21 1.58
N THR A 139 14.69 5.42 1.28
CA THR A 139 14.50 6.03 -0.03
C THR A 139 15.62 5.61 -0.98
N THR A 140 15.42 5.73 -2.30
CA THR A 140 16.47 5.47 -3.31
C THR A 140 17.70 6.39 -3.17
N ALA A 141 17.64 7.44 -2.33
CA ALA A 141 18.77 8.28 -1.98
C ALA A 141 19.61 7.68 -0.84
N ASP A 142 19.04 6.77 -0.04
CA ASP A 142 19.66 6.16 1.16
C ASP A 142 20.09 4.70 0.92
N ALA A 143 20.19 4.26 -0.32
CA ALA A 143 20.32 2.87 -0.78
C ALA A 143 21.55 2.07 -0.24
N ASP A 144 22.42 2.68 0.55
CA ASP A 144 23.57 2.01 1.20
C ASP A 144 23.24 1.53 2.64
N MET A 145 22.00 1.66 3.12
CA MET A 145 21.58 1.37 4.50
C MET A 145 20.54 0.23 4.60
N ASP A 146 20.39 -0.61 3.58
CA ASP A 146 19.41 -1.70 3.58
C ASP A 146 19.77 -2.77 4.64
N GLU A 147 19.19 -2.65 5.83
CA GLU A 147 19.10 -3.77 6.77
C GLU A 147 18.00 -4.73 6.29
N PHE A 148 18.42 -5.77 5.58
CA PHE A 148 17.51 -6.84 5.18
C PHE A 148 16.85 -7.50 6.39
N THR A 149 15.53 -7.69 6.31
CA THR A 149 14.77 -8.42 7.33
C THR A 149 15.30 -9.87 7.46
N THR A 150 15.61 -10.31 8.69
CA THR A 150 16.00 -11.69 8.95
C THR A 150 14.78 -12.57 9.26
N PRO A 151 14.80 -13.88 8.91
CA PRO A 151 13.71 -14.79 9.26
C PRO A 151 13.47 -14.92 10.76
N GLU A 152 14.54 -14.86 11.57
CA GLU A 152 14.50 -14.95 13.02
C GLU A 152 13.76 -13.76 13.64
N ASP A 153 14.13 -12.55 13.22
CA ASP A 153 13.50 -11.32 13.71
C ASP A 153 12.05 -11.22 13.24
N ALA A 154 11.78 -11.57 11.97
CA ALA A 154 10.42 -11.59 11.44
C ALA A 154 9.51 -12.55 12.21
N LYS A 155 9.98 -13.75 12.52
CA LYS A 155 9.25 -14.71 13.33
C LYS A 155 8.90 -14.14 14.70
N ARG A 156 9.92 -13.66 15.42
CA ARG A 156 9.75 -13.10 16.76
C ARG A 156 8.81 -11.91 16.75
N PHE A 157 8.98 -10.99 15.79
CA PHE A 157 8.13 -9.81 15.65
C PHE A 157 6.65 -10.17 15.47
N VAL A 158 6.35 -11.08 14.56
CA VAL A 158 4.96 -11.52 14.30
C VAL A 158 4.36 -12.19 15.53
N GLU A 159 5.12 -13.09 16.21
CA GLU A 159 4.66 -13.81 17.40
C GLU A 159 4.39 -12.87 18.59
N GLU A 160 5.23 -11.85 18.79
CA GLU A 160 5.11 -10.92 19.93
C GLU A 160 4.15 -9.77 19.68
N THR A 161 3.94 -9.34 18.43
CA THR A 161 3.06 -8.20 18.11
C THR A 161 1.67 -8.61 17.69
N GLY A 162 1.49 -9.75 17.03
CA GLY A 162 0.22 -10.21 16.48
C GLY A 162 -0.25 -9.40 15.25
N VAL A 163 0.66 -8.80 14.48
CA VAL A 163 0.32 -8.06 13.25
C VAL A 163 -0.42 -8.92 12.21
N SER A 164 -1.29 -8.32 11.44
CA SER A 164 -2.03 -8.98 10.36
C SER A 164 -1.17 -9.22 9.12
N CYS A 165 -0.17 -8.39 8.90
CA CYS A 165 0.84 -8.52 7.84
C CYS A 165 2.14 -7.79 8.22
N LEU A 166 3.23 -8.18 7.56
CA LEU A 166 4.57 -7.67 7.84
C LEU A 166 5.22 -7.13 6.57
N ALA A 167 5.53 -5.84 6.56
CA ALA A 167 6.38 -5.22 5.55
C ALA A 167 7.85 -5.60 5.81
N VAL A 168 8.54 -6.02 4.74
CA VAL A 168 9.88 -6.60 4.82
C VAL A 168 10.85 -5.95 3.84
N ALA A 169 12.07 -5.72 4.29
CA ALA A 169 13.16 -5.23 3.45
C ALA A 169 13.82 -6.41 2.73
N VAL A 170 13.61 -6.48 1.41
CA VAL A 170 14.08 -7.56 0.54
C VAL A 170 14.71 -7.04 -0.77
N GLY A 171 15.21 -5.80 -0.74
CA GLY A 171 15.92 -5.16 -1.87
C GLY A 171 15.11 -4.13 -2.64
N THR A 172 14.05 -3.57 -2.04
CA THR A 172 13.32 -2.40 -2.57
C THR A 172 13.60 -1.14 -1.76
N ALA A 173 13.37 0.03 -2.37
CA ALA A 173 13.43 1.34 -1.74
C ALA A 173 12.30 2.23 -2.27
N HIS A 174 11.93 3.28 -1.53
CA HIS A 174 10.93 4.23 -1.98
C HIS A 174 11.51 5.24 -2.98
N GLY A 175 10.74 5.56 -4.02
CA GLY A 175 11.10 6.57 -5.02
C GLY A 175 11.43 5.97 -6.38
N ARG A 176 12.15 6.76 -7.21
CA ARG A 176 12.51 6.33 -8.55
C ARG A 176 13.91 5.71 -8.56
N TYR A 177 14.01 4.48 -8.97
CA TYR A 177 15.27 3.79 -9.05
C TYR A 177 16.17 4.34 -10.17
N SER A 178 17.45 4.54 -9.89
CA SER A 178 18.48 4.83 -10.88
C SER A 178 18.88 3.59 -11.68
N LYS A 179 18.76 2.41 -11.06
CA LYS A 179 18.95 1.09 -11.66
C LYS A 179 17.83 0.17 -11.19
N PRO A 180 17.28 -0.70 -12.06
CA PRO A 180 16.25 -1.64 -11.67
C PRO A 180 16.66 -2.46 -10.44
N PRO A 181 15.84 -2.51 -9.37
CA PRO A 181 16.15 -3.31 -8.19
C PRO A 181 16.01 -4.81 -8.52
N LYS A 182 16.76 -5.63 -7.80
CA LYS A 182 16.65 -7.08 -7.82
C LYS A 182 16.20 -7.55 -6.46
N LEU A 183 15.08 -8.27 -6.41
CA LEU A 183 14.54 -8.78 -5.16
C LEU A 183 15.25 -10.04 -4.69
N ASP A 184 15.42 -10.17 -3.38
CA ASP A 184 15.89 -11.41 -2.76
C ASP A 184 14.70 -12.38 -2.57
N ILE A 185 14.41 -13.14 -3.63
CA ILE A 185 13.26 -14.08 -3.68
C ILE A 185 13.43 -15.22 -2.67
N ASP A 186 14.66 -15.71 -2.49
CA ASP A 186 14.94 -16.78 -1.52
C ASP A 186 14.66 -16.30 -0.09
N ARG A 187 15.00 -15.05 0.20
CA ARG A 187 14.66 -14.41 1.49
C ARG A 187 13.16 -14.27 1.67
N ILE A 188 12.39 -13.87 0.66
CA ILE A 188 10.91 -13.81 0.74
C ILE A 188 10.36 -15.20 1.12
N CYS A 189 10.83 -16.26 0.48
CA CYS A 189 10.42 -17.63 0.81
C CYS A 189 10.78 -18.02 2.25
N ALA A 190 11.98 -17.66 2.72
CA ALA A 190 12.43 -17.94 4.09
C ALA A 190 11.60 -17.18 5.13
N LEU A 191 11.35 -15.89 4.89
CA LEU A 191 10.49 -15.06 5.75
C LEU A 191 9.06 -15.60 5.83
N ARG A 192 8.49 -15.96 4.68
CA ARG A 192 7.15 -16.54 4.60
C ARG A 192 7.00 -17.78 5.46
N LYS A 193 8.01 -18.68 5.41
CA LYS A 193 8.06 -19.89 6.22
C LYS A 193 8.25 -19.59 7.70
N ALA A 194 9.14 -18.66 8.04
CA ALA A 194 9.46 -18.32 9.43
C ALA A 194 8.29 -17.66 10.15
N THR A 195 7.49 -16.84 9.45
CA THR A 195 6.33 -16.12 9.99
C THR A 195 5.03 -16.96 9.99
N ASN A 196 5.13 -18.29 9.83
CA ASN A 196 3.98 -19.19 9.79
C ASN A 196 2.89 -18.74 8.79
N ASN A 197 3.34 -18.28 7.62
CA ASN A 197 2.49 -17.77 6.55
C ASN A 197 1.72 -16.47 6.88
N THR A 198 2.19 -15.65 7.82
CA THR A 198 1.69 -14.27 7.94
C THR A 198 1.90 -13.55 6.61
N ALA A 199 0.91 -12.79 6.17
CA ALA A 199 0.98 -12.08 4.89
C ALA A 199 2.19 -11.12 4.85
N LEU A 200 3.05 -11.27 3.84
CA LEU A 200 4.19 -10.39 3.63
C LEU A 200 3.80 -9.23 2.72
N VAL A 201 4.36 -8.06 3.01
CA VAL A 201 4.12 -6.83 2.26
C VAL A 201 5.41 -6.35 1.61
N LEU A 202 5.33 -5.93 0.34
CA LEU A 202 6.40 -5.29 -0.38
C LEU A 202 6.12 -3.79 -0.54
N HIS A 203 6.99 -2.96 0.05
CA HIS A 203 7.01 -1.52 -0.18
C HIS A 203 7.93 -1.16 -1.34
N GLY A 204 7.86 0.08 -1.85
CA GLY A 204 8.70 0.52 -2.96
C GLY A 204 8.44 -0.23 -4.27
N GLY A 205 7.20 -0.66 -4.52
CA GLY A 205 6.83 -1.40 -5.74
C GLY A 205 6.90 -0.59 -7.04
N SER A 206 6.93 0.74 -6.96
CA SER A 206 7.08 1.63 -8.11
C SER A 206 8.46 1.47 -8.74
N GLY A 207 8.50 1.20 -10.07
CA GLY A 207 9.77 1.03 -10.81
C GLY A 207 10.46 -0.33 -10.65
N VAL A 208 9.88 -1.27 -9.88
CA VAL A 208 10.34 -2.66 -9.85
C VAL A 208 9.98 -3.36 -11.15
N PRO A 209 10.89 -4.12 -11.79
CA PRO A 209 10.58 -4.87 -13.01
C PRO A 209 9.42 -5.84 -12.82
N ASP A 210 8.52 -5.92 -13.80
CA ASP A 210 7.32 -6.76 -13.76
C ASP A 210 7.63 -8.24 -13.45
N GLU A 211 8.76 -8.75 -13.95
CA GLU A 211 9.17 -10.14 -13.70
C GLU A 211 9.55 -10.35 -12.23
N GLU A 212 10.24 -9.40 -11.61
CA GLU A 212 10.58 -9.45 -10.17
C GLU A 212 9.31 -9.39 -9.31
N ILE A 213 8.33 -8.57 -9.69
CA ILE A 213 7.03 -8.51 -9.02
C ILE A 213 6.32 -9.87 -9.10
N ARG A 214 6.27 -10.51 -10.29
CA ARG A 214 5.65 -11.84 -10.41
C ARG A 214 6.35 -12.90 -9.57
N LYS A 215 7.68 -12.87 -9.51
CA LYS A 215 8.46 -13.77 -8.63
C LYS A 215 8.15 -13.54 -7.16
N ALA A 216 8.08 -12.28 -6.72
CA ALA A 216 7.76 -11.93 -5.34
C ALA A 216 6.35 -12.39 -4.93
N VAL A 217 5.35 -12.20 -5.79
CA VAL A 217 3.99 -12.70 -5.57
C VAL A 217 3.97 -14.23 -5.46
N ALA A 218 4.67 -14.93 -6.36
CA ALA A 218 4.79 -16.38 -6.32
C ALA A 218 5.51 -16.87 -5.05
N ALA A 219 6.49 -16.11 -4.53
CA ALA A 219 7.22 -16.41 -3.30
C ALA A 219 6.44 -16.09 -2.01
N GLY A 220 5.30 -15.37 -2.10
CA GLY A 220 4.41 -15.18 -0.95
C GLY A 220 4.16 -13.74 -0.52
N ILE A 221 4.54 -12.75 -1.31
CA ILE A 221 4.06 -11.37 -1.10
C ILE A 221 2.55 -11.33 -1.35
N ARG A 222 1.80 -10.71 -0.41
CA ARG A 222 0.32 -10.65 -0.44
C ARG A 222 -0.25 -9.23 -0.44
N LYS A 223 0.56 -8.22 -0.18
CA LYS A 223 0.24 -6.80 -0.37
C LYS A 223 1.42 -6.10 -1.02
N MET A 224 1.18 -5.15 -1.91
CA MET A 224 2.23 -4.37 -2.55
C MET A 224 1.81 -2.91 -2.74
N ASN A 225 2.68 -1.98 -2.31
CA ASN A 225 2.41 -0.55 -2.36
C ASN A 225 2.85 0.07 -3.70
N PHE A 226 1.96 0.89 -4.27
CA PHE A 226 2.20 1.72 -5.46
C PHE A 226 1.85 3.18 -5.14
N ALA A 227 2.85 4.04 -5.06
CA ALA A 227 2.71 5.46 -4.72
C ALA A 227 3.27 6.38 -5.79
N THR A 228 4.58 6.32 -6.01
CA THR A 228 5.32 7.23 -6.88
C THR A 228 4.80 7.22 -8.32
N ASP A 229 4.53 6.06 -8.89
CA ASP A 229 4.07 5.95 -10.27
C ASP A 229 2.65 6.50 -10.47
N ILE A 230 1.79 6.47 -9.44
CA ILE A 230 0.47 7.15 -9.49
C ILE A 230 0.64 8.65 -9.61
N CYS A 231 1.59 9.22 -8.84
CA CYS A 231 1.91 10.64 -8.94
C CYS A 231 2.39 11.00 -10.35
N TYR A 232 3.27 10.20 -10.94
CA TYR A 232 3.74 10.43 -12.31
C TYR A 232 2.61 10.30 -13.33
N ALA A 233 1.81 9.23 -13.28
CA ALA A 233 0.68 9.05 -14.19
C ALA A 233 -0.27 10.26 -14.16
N PHE A 234 -0.53 10.80 -12.96
CA PHE A 234 -1.37 11.98 -12.80
C PHE A 234 -0.70 13.26 -13.30
N LEU A 235 0.50 13.57 -12.79
CA LEU A 235 1.17 14.86 -13.03
C LEU A 235 1.70 14.98 -14.45
N ASP A 236 2.28 13.95 -15.04
CA ASP A 236 2.77 13.95 -16.41
C ASP A 236 1.60 14.18 -17.38
N THR A 237 0.44 13.53 -17.15
CA THR A 237 -0.77 13.77 -17.95
C THR A 237 -1.29 15.20 -17.75
N CYS A 238 -1.26 15.75 -16.54
CA CYS A 238 -1.60 17.16 -16.32
C CYS A 238 -0.69 18.08 -17.12
N LEU A 239 0.62 17.84 -17.11
CA LEU A 239 1.60 18.63 -17.85
C LEU A 239 1.34 18.57 -19.37
N GLU A 240 1.11 17.37 -19.91
CA GLU A 240 0.79 17.17 -21.32
C GLU A 240 -0.50 17.91 -21.73
N GLU A 241 -1.56 17.81 -20.92
CA GLU A 241 -2.83 18.49 -21.20
C GLU A 241 -2.69 20.03 -21.13
N LEU A 242 -1.88 20.56 -20.19
CA LEU A 242 -1.62 21.99 -20.08
C LEU A 242 -0.85 22.56 -21.28
N GLN A 243 -0.03 21.77 -21.93
CA GLN A 243 0.75 22.19 -23.10
C GLN A 243 -0.07 22.21 -24.40
N LYS A 244 -1.26 21.65 -24.43
CA LYS A 244 -2.11 21.63 -25.64
C LYS A 244 -2.66 23.02 -25.97
N PRO A 245 -2.61 23.45 -27.25
CA PRO A 245 -3.14 24.78 -27.67
C PRO A 245 -4.62 24.96 -27.32
N ASN A 246 -5.40 23.90 -27.43
CA ASN A 246 -6.85 23.87 -27.18
C ASN A 246 -7.19 23.10 -25.89
N ARG A 247 -6.41 23.31 -24.82
CA ARG A 247 -6.67 22.64 -23.55
C ARG A 247 -8.05 22.96 -22.99
N ALA A 248 -8.64 22.02 -22.28
CA ALA A 248 -9.87 22.28 -21.54
C ALA A 248 -9.64 23.35 -20.47
N VAL A 249 -10.54 24.34 -20.39
CA VAL A 249 -10.49 25.41 -19.38
C VAL A 249 -11.31 25.03 -18.14
N ALA A 250 -12.42 24.27 -18.33
CA ALA A 250 -13.22 23.78 -17.24
C ALA A 250 -12.46 22.64 -16.50
N VAL A 251 -12.28 22.78 -15.19
CA VAL A 251 -11.48 21.87 -14.35
C VAL A 251 -11.98 20.43 -14.45
N ASP A 252 -13.30 20.22 -14.41
CA ASP A 252 -13.91 18.90 -14.53
C ASP A 252 -13.57 18.20 -15.86
N ASN A 253 -13.53 18.95 -16.97
CA ASN A 253 -13.13 18.43 -18.27
C ASN A 253 -11.63 18.18 -18.36
N PHE A 254 -10.82 19.06 -17.78
CA PHE A 254 -9.36 18.90 -17.71
C PHE A 254 -8.99 17.63 -16.95
N MET A 255 -9.60 17.38 -15.80
CA MET A 255 -9.27 16.25 -14.93
C MET A 255 -9.66 14.87 -15.50
N LYS A 256 -10.48 14.79 -16.55
CA LYS A 256 -10.84 13.50 -17.18
C LYS A 256 -9.63 12.71 -17.66
N LYS A 257 -8.63 13.39 -18.23
CA LYS A 257 -7.42 12.72 -18.74
C LYS A 257 -6.49 12.24 -17.62
N PRO A 258 -6.14 13.05 -16.61
CA PRO A 258 -5.41 12.55 -15.45
C PRO A 258 -6.09 11.39 -14.71
N ILE A 259 -7.42 11.43 -14.54
CA ILE A 259 -8.19 10.32 -13.95
C ILE A 259 -8.02 9.04 -14.78
N GLU A 260 -8.15 9.13 -16.11
CA GLU A 260 -7.99 7.97 -17.00
C GLU A 260 -6.56 7.42 -16.96
N ALA A 261 -5.54 8.28 -16.92
CA ALA A 261 -4.14 7.85 -16.81
C ALA A 261 -3.87 7.08 -15.49
N VAL A 262 -4.40 7.57 -14.37
CA VAL A 262 -4.33 6.85 -13.08
C VAL A 262 -5.05 5.51 -13.18
N LYS A 263 -6.25 5.46 -13.77
CA LYS A 263 -7.01 4.24 -13.96
C LYS A 263 -6.22 3.20 -14.77
N GLU A 264 -5.68 3.58 -15.93
CA GLU A 264 -4.90 2.67 -16.79
C GLU A 264 -3.65 2.15 -16.07
N PHE A 265 -2.94 3.01 -15.35
CA PHE A 265 -1.82 2.59 -14.52
C PHE A 265 -2.26 1.53 -13.50
N CYS A 266 -3.33 1.79 -12.73
CA CYS A 266 -3.82 0.88 -11.71
C CYS A 266 -4.29 -0.46 -12.32
N ILE A 267 -4.98 -0.46 -13.48
CA ILE A 267 -5.35 -1.68 -14.21
C ILE A 267 -4.11 -2.51 -14.52
N SER A 268 -3.04 -1.88 -15.00
CA SER A 268 -1.78 -2.57 -15.30
C SER A 268 -1.19 -3.28 -14.08
N ARG A 269 -1.21 -2.61 -12.91
CA ARG A 269 -0.68 -3.17 -11.65
C ARG A 269 -1.57 -4.26 -11.08
N ILE A 270 -2.91 -4.08 -11.11
CA ILE A 270 -3.89 -5.09 -10.70
C ILE A 270 -3.66 -6.40 -11.46
N LYS A 271 -3.52 -6.33 -12.79
CA LYS A 271 -3.24 -7.51 -13.64
C LYS A 271 -1.88 -8.12 -13.33
N LEU A 272 -0.86 -7.27 -13.11
CA LEU A 272 0.51 -7.72 -12.82
C LEU A 272 0.59 -8.56 -11.54
N VAL A 273 -0.13 -8.15 -10.49
CA VAL A 273 -0.14 -8.86 -9.20
C VAL A 273 -1.18 -9.98 -9.13
N GLY A 274 -1.93 -10.22 -10.20
CA GLY A 274 -2.90 -11.31 -10.32
C GLY A 274 -4.22 -11.08 -9.58
N ALA A 275 -4.56 -9.81 -9.27
CA ALA A 275 -5.76 -9.46 -8.52
C ALA A 275 -7.01 -9.30 -9.39
N ASP A 276 -6.89 -9.27 -10.71
CA ASP A 276 -8.01 -9.13 -11.64
C ASP A 276 -8.98 -10.33 -11.58
N GLY A 277 -10.28 -10.03 -11.54
CA GLY A 277 -11.34 -11.04 -11.40
C GLY A 277 -11.39 -11.75 -10.05
N LYS A 278 -10.79 -11.16 -8.99
CA LYS A 278 -10.69 -11.78 -7.65
C LYS A 278 -11.65 -11.16 -6.60
N ALA A 279 -12.49 -10.19 -6.99
CA ALA A 279 -13.50 -9.59 -6.11
C ALA A 279 -14.75 -10.45 -5.92
#